data_72365bf4aa01ce0fb26117188c780fe2
#
_entry.id   72365bf4aa01ce0fb26117188c780fe2
#
_cell.length_a   1.000
_cell.length_b   1.000
_cell.length_c   1.000
_cell.angle_alpha   90.00
_cell.angle_beta   90.00
_cell.angle_gamma   90.00
#
_symmetry.space_group_name_H-M   'P 1'
#
loop_
_entity.id
_entity.type
_entity.pdbx_description
1 polymer ?
#
loop_
_entity_poly.entity_id
_entity_poly.type
_entity_poly.pdbx_seq_one_letter_code
_entity_poly.pdbx_strand_id
1 'polypeptide(L)'
;MSEGVINEHDGLSFEALKKTFSERDLFKDKTWLLSPQAFGLSASEMKEIQALGQACYDFYRALELLYVRSSEGKNLLRNRELLAPWVAEYLNRGKPDSLVAYGLGRGVRGALPPVIRPDLLLTDEGFAMTELDSVPGGIGLTAFLNALYKQAHGSQLAGCDGDKGEDMVDAFYRVLAAKAPNIHVPYIVILVSDEAETYRPEMEWIAKELRNRGRRVHVFHPDAVMPLGDSICVGIDGDPQAVDVVYRFWELFDLSNVSIAEYLLGQCGSGNAKGGNLLPVVPPMRAFQEEKLSMALFHHRILEDFWREHLSRKSYAILKRTIPLTWVMDPVKLPPNAVLDAPFVNGKPIARWEQLIDAGKRERNLILKISGFHESAWGARSVVLGSDSSREEWEEAIWRAVSMASTSLHILQVYKKPKRVVHPVYSEEGSVVSMEGRVRLCPYYFVDDAQQAVDLRGILATLCPADKKIIHGMKDASLIPCICRD
;
A
#
# COMPACT_ATOMS: atom_id res chain seq x y z
N MET A 1 9.08 35.80 20.79
CA MET A 1 8.69 34.89 19.68
C MET A 1 9.38 35.44 18.44
N SER A 2 10.52 34.89 18.06
CA SER A 2 11.31 35.32 16.91
C SER A 2 10.67 34.69 15.67
N GLU A 3 10.09 35.50 14.79
CA GLU A 3 9.77 35.14 13.43
C GLU A 3 11.07 34.71 12.73
N GLY A 4 11.21 33.39 12.50
CA GLY A 4 12.32 32.87 11.70
C GLY A 4 12.13 33.31 10.26
N VAL A 5 12.95 34.27 9.82
CA VAL A 5 13.10 34.63 8.42
C VAL A 5 13.60 33.41 7.68
N ILE A 6 12.72 32.72 6.93
CA ILE A 6 13.09 31.65 6.00
C ILE A 6 13.80 32.36 4.84
N ASN A 7 15.07 32.05 4.63
CA ASN A 7 15.82 32.56 3.50
C ASN A 7 15.18 32.09 2.19
N GLU A 8 14.80 33.01 1.32
CA GLU A 8 14.16 32.78 0.00
C GLU A 8 15.03 31.99 -1.01
N HIS A 9 16.26 31.62 -0.66
CA HIS A 9 17.24 31.10 -1.62
C HIS A 9 17.37 29.57 -1.74
N ASP A 10 16.68 28.78 -0.90
CA ASP A 10 16.89 27.30 -0.88
C ASP A 10 15.69 26.47 -1.37
N GLY A 11 14.79 27.02 -2.17
CA GLY A 11 13.59 26.32 -2.60
C GLY A 11 13.16 26.57 -4.05
N LEU A 12 12.19 25.79 -4.54
CA LEU A 12 11.57 25.98 -5.85
C LEU A 12 10.61 27.19 -5.81
N SER A 13 10.70 28.10 -6.79
CA SER A 13 9.84 29.28 -6.83
C SER A 13 8.37 28.95 -7.10
N PHE A 14 7.45 29.79 -6.57
CA PHE A 14 6.00 29.64 -6.77
C PHE A 14 5.62 29.59 -8.25
N GLU A 15 6.14 30.51 -9.06
CA GLU A 15 5.82 30.60 -10.48
C GLU A 15 6.29 29.37 -11.26
N ALA A 16 7.48 28.85 -10.94
CA ALA A 16 8.01 27.63 -11.56
C ALA A 16 7.14 26.40 -11.22
N LEU A 17 6.76 26.26 -9.95
CA LEU A 17 5.88 25.17 -9.51
C LEU A 17 4.49 25.30 -10.14
N LYS A 18 3.87 26.47 -10.05
CA LYS A 18 2.53 26.75 -10.59
C LYS A 18 2.46 26.46 -12.09
N LYS A 19 3.44 26.91 -12.86
CA LYS A 19 3.55 26.61 -14.29
C LYS A 19 3.68 25.11 -14.52
N THR A 20 4.59 24.46 -13.83
CA THR A 20 4.86 23.01 -13.99
C THR A 20 3.61 22.17 -13.68
N PHE A 21 2.86 22.52 -12.64
CA PHE A 21 1.65 21.81 -12.25
C PHE A 21 0.49 22.07 -13.21
N SER A 22 0.34 23.31 -13.72
CA SER A 22 -0.74 23.66 -14.66
C SER A 22 -0.56 23.06 -16.06
N GLU A 23 0.66 22.77 -16.48
CA GLU A 23 0.99 22.23 -17.81
C GLU A 23 0.96 20.68 -17.89
N ARG A 24 0.63 19.98 -16.77
CA ARG A 24 0.71 18.52 -16.69
C ARG A 24 -0.63 17.88 -16.33
N ASP A 25 -1.07 16.93 -17.14
CA ASP A 25 -2.28 16.12 -16.85
C ASP A 25 -2.23 15.42 -15.50
N LEU A 26 -1.02 15.11 -15.01
CA LEU A 26 -0.75 14.52 -13.71
C LEU A 26 -1.39 15.29 -12.54
N PHE A 27 -1.57 16.61 -12.70
CA PHE A 27 -2.13 17.49 -11.68
C PHE A 27 -3.51 18.04 -12.04
N LYS A 28 -4.08 17.56 -13.15
CA LYS A 28 -5.43 17.96 -13.56
C LYS A 28 -6.42 17.71 -12.42
N ASP A 29 -7.26 18.69 -12.15
CA ASP A 29 -8.27 18.66 -11.08
C ASP A 29 -7.71 18.52 -9.65
N LYS A 30 -6.39 18.67 -9.44
CA LYS A 30 -5.78 18.70 -8.12
C LYS A 30 -5.65 20.13 -7.61
N THR A 31 -6.06 20.32 -6.35
CA THR A 31 -6.05 21.63 -5.67
C THR A 31 -5.09 21.60 -4.48
N TRP A 32 -3.94 20.96 -4.67
CA TRP A 32 -2.93 20.82 -3.62
C TRP A 32 -2.14 22.11 -3.43
N LEU A 33 -1.76 22.37 -2.18
CA LEU A 33 -0.85 23.46 -1.85
C LEU A 33 0.55 23.15 -2.36
N LEU A 34 1.17 24.14 -3.00
CA LEU A 34 2.55 24.05 -3.45
C LEU A 34 3.50 24.30 -2.26
N SER A 35 4.65 23.64 -2.26
CA SER A 35 5.67 23.87 -1.25
C SER A 35 7.01 24.23 -1.90
N PRO A 36 7.75 25.21 -1.36
CA PRO A 36 9.09 25.51 -1.86
C PRO A 36 10.11 24.40 -1.58
N GLN A 37 9.86 23.55 -0.58
CA GLN A 37 10.81 22.57 -0.06
C GLN A 37 10.21 21.18 0.04
N ALA A 38 11.08 20.16 -0.07
CA ALA A 38 10.75 18.78 0.27
C ALA A 38 10.58 18.60 1.80
N PHE A 39 9.87 17.54 2.21
CA PHE A 39 9.67 17.24 3.63
C PHE A 39 10.94 16.65 4.25
N GLY A 40 11.42 17.26 5.31
CA GLY A 40 12.66 16.84 5.99
C GLY A 40 12.43 15.72 7.01
N LEU A 41 13.18 14.64 6.86
CA LEU A 41 13.30 13.54 7.82
C LEU A 41 14.70 13.57 8.44
N SER A 42 14.82 13.30 9.73
CA SER A 42 16.12 13.11 10.38
C SER A 42 16.81 11.85 9.86
N ALA A 43 18.15 11.78 10.00
CA ALA A 43 18.93 10.60 9.62
C ALA A 43 18.44 9.32 10.34
N SER A 44 17.99 9.44 11.60
CA SER A 44 17.40 8.31 12.34
C SER A 44 16.07 7.85 11.79
N GLU A 45 15.15 8.77 11.44
CA GLU A 45 13.87 8.46 10.80
C GLU A 45 14.09 7.81 9.43
N MET A 46 15.02 8.35 8.63
CA MET A 46 15.37 7.77 7.33
C MET A 46 15.89 6.33 7.46
N LYS A 47 16.80 6.09 8.41
CA LYS A 47 17.34 4.75 8.68
C LYS A 47 16.25 3.77 9.14
N GLU A 48 15.30 4.25 9.93
CA GLU A 48 14.15 3.43 10.37
C GLU A 48 13.24 3.06 9.19
N ILE A 49 12.93 4.02 8.30
CA ILE A 49 12.16 3.77 7.08
C ILE A 49 12.89 2.78 6.17
N GLN A 50 14.19 2.93 5.95
CA GLN A 50 14.97 1.97 5.17
C GLN A 50 14.92 0.55 5.75
N ALA A 51 15.06 0.43 7.08
CA ALA A 51 14.97 -0.88 7.74
C ALA A 51 13.56 -1.49 7.71
N LEU A 52 12.52 -0.67 7.69
CA LEU A 52 11.12 -1.11 7.60
C LEU A 52 10.84 -1.80 6.25
N GLY A 53 11.48 -1.39 5.17
CA GLY A 53 11.28 -2.01 3.85
C GLY A 53 11.59 -3.51 3.87
N GLN A 54 12.74 -3.90 4.42
CA GLN A 54 13.09 -5.31 4.56
C GLN A 54 12.10 -6.04 5.50
N ALA A 55 11.64 -5.38 6.56
CA ALA A 55 10.66 -5.98 7.46
C ALA A 55 9.30 -6.22 6.76
N CYS A 56 8.86 -5.33 5.87
CA CYS A 56 7.66 -5.52 5.06
C CYS A 56 7.81 -6.68 4.06
N TYR A 57 8.98 -6.79 3.42
CA TYR A 57 9.31 -7.93 2.55
C TYR A 57 9.25 -9.26 3.30
N ASP A 58 9.95 -9.35 4.44
CA ASP A 58 9.94 -10.54 5.30
C ASP A 58 8.53 -10.89 5.76
N PHE A 59 7.72 -9.86 6.07
CA PHE A 59 6.32 -10.03 6.46
C PHE A 59 5.48 -10.66 5.37
N TYR A 60 5.57 -10.19 4.12
CA TYR A 60 4.85 -10.79 3.00
C TYR A 60 5.28 -12.25 2.75
N ARG A 61 6.57 -12.56 2.88
CA ARG A 61 7.07 -13.93 2.77
C ARG A 61 6.50 -14.84 3.86
N ALA A 62 6.49 -14.37 5.10
CA ALA A 62 5.93 -15.13 6.22
C ALA A 62 4.39 -15.26 6.09
N LEU A 63 3.70 -14.19 5.65
CA LEU A 63 2.25 -14.21 5.43
C LEU A 63 1.85 -15.22 4.34
N GLU A 64 2.62 -15.30 3.26
CA GLU A 64 2.43 -16.34 2.23
C GLU A 64 2.55 -17.74 2.83
N LEU A 65 3.61 -17.98 3.60
CA LEU A 65 3.83 -19.27 4.24
C LEU A 65 2.67 -19.63 5.19
N LEU A 66 2.21 -18.66 5.98
CA LEU A 66 1.06 -18.80 6.87
C LEU A 66 -0.19 -19.19 6.08
N TYR A 67 -0.51 -18.45 5.02
CA TYR A 67 -1.68 -18.69 4.19
C TYR A 67 -1.65 -20.06 3.51
N VAL A 68 -0.54 -20.39 2.85
CA VAL A 68 -0.41 -21.68 2.12
C VAL A 68 -0.47 -22.86 3.08
N ARG A 69 0.25 -22.82 4.22
CA ARG A 69 0.21 -23.93 5.20
C ARG A 69 -1.16 -24.06 5.85
N SER A 70 -1.82 -22.94 6.13
CA SER A 70 -3.19 -22.95 6.68
C SER A 70 -4.19 -23.58 5.70
N SER A 71 -4.12 -23.23 4.42
CA SER A 71 -5.01 -23.78 3.38
C SER A 71 -4.74 -25.26 3.10
N GLU A 72 -3.50 -25.73 3.28
CA GLU A 72 -3.11 -27.13 3.11
C GLU A 72 -3.29 -27.98 4.39
N GLY A 73 -3.77 -27.38 5.50
CA GLY A 73 -3.90 -28.05 6.80
C GLY A 73 -2.55 -28.50 7.38
N LYS A 74 -1.45 -27.83 7.02
CA LYS A 74 -0.09 -28.17 7.44
C LYS A 74 0.30 -27.47 8.72
N ASN A 75 1.21 -28.11 9.47
CA ASN A 75 1.77 -27.52 10.68
C ASN A 75 2.52 -26.23 10.39
N LEU A 76 2.26 -25.19 11.21
CA LEU A 76 2.87 -23.86 11.09
C LEU A 76 4.25 -23.76 11.71
N LEU A 77 4.56 -24.59 12.73
CA LEU A 77 5.81 -24.54 13.49
C LEU A 77 6.68 -25.77 13.22
N ARG A 78 7.99 -25.67 13.50
CA ARG A 78 8.93 -26.76 13.29
C ARG A 78 8.93 -27.78 14.44
N ASN A 79 8.89 -27.29 15.68
CA ASN A 79 9.17 -28.08 16.88
C ASN A 79 7.93 -28.42 17.72
N ARG A 80 6.77 -27.90 17.34
CA ARG A 80 5.49 -28.21 18.01
C ARG A 80 4.34 -28.12 17.03
N GLU A 81 3.22 -28.71 17.38
CA GLU A 81 2.02 -28.66 16.54
C GLU A 81 1.31 -27.31 16.73
N LEU A 82 1.02 -26.66 15.59
CA LEU A 82 0.13 -25.51 15.47
C LEU A 82 -0.59 -25.59 14.12
N LEU A 83 -1.84 -26.01 14.14
CA LEU A 83 -2.71 -26.01 12.97
C LEU A 83 -3.67 -24.80 13.05
N ALA A 84 -3.75 -24.03 11.98
CA ALA A 84 -4.61 -22.83 11.95
C ALA A 84 -5.36 -22.70 10.60
N PRO A 85 -6.22 -23.68 10.22
CA PRO A 85 -6.98 -23.62 8.96
C PRO A 85 -7.88 -22.38 8.89
N TRP A 86 -8.34 -21.88 10.03
CA TRP A 86 -9.15 -20.68 10.17
C TRP A 86 -8.49 -19.42 9.57
N VAL A 87 -7.15 -19.37 9.47
CA VAL A 87 -6.44 -18.26 8.83
C VAL A 87 -6.76 -18.22 7.34
N ALA A 88 -6.71 -19.37 6.65
CA ALA A 88 -7.09 -19.44 5.25
C ALA A 88 -8.58 -19.14 5.05
N GLU A 89 -9.45 -19.62 5.95
CA GLU A 89 -10.88 -19.30 5.92
C GLU A 89 -11.14 -17.80 6.02
N TYR A 90 -10.43 -17.09 6.90
CA TYR A 90 -10.51 -15.65 7.03
C TYR A 90 -10.05 -14.93 5.76
N LEU A 91 -8.88 -15.33 5.24
CA LEU A 91 -8.28 -14.69 4.07
C LEU A 91 -9.02 -15.00 2.76
N ASN A 92 -9.80 -16.09 2.72
CA ASN A 92 -10.62 -16.46 1.57
C ASN A 92 -12.06 -15.93 1.64
N ARG A 93 -12.50 -15.46 2.80
CA ARG A 93 -13.90 -15.08 3.04
C ARG A 93 -14.38 -14.03 2.04
N GLY A 94 -15.52 -14.32 1.40
CA GLY A 94 -16.15 -13.44 0.40
C GLY A 94 -15.46 -13.36 -0.96
N LYS A 95 -14.42 -14.18 -1.21
CA LYS A 95 -13.68 -14.17 -2.46
C LYS A 95 -14.15 -15.26 -3.42
N PRO A 96 -14.12 -15.02 -4.73
CA PRO A 96 -14.41 -16.04 -5.74
C PRO A 96 -13.42 -17.21 -5.67
N ASP A 97 -13.93 -18.42 -5.92
CA ASP A 97 -13.10 -19.63 -5.93
C ASP A 97 -11.97 -19.57 -6.96
N SER A 98 -12.19 -18.94 -8.12
CA SER A 98 -11.17 -18.73 -9.16
C SER A 98 -9.98 -17.90 -8.63
N LEU A 99 -10.26 -16.85 -7.87
CA LEU A 99 -9.22 -15.99 -7.27
C LEU A 99 -8.46 -16.74 -6.16
N VAL A 100 -9.17 -17.50 -5.32
CA VAL A 100 -8.55 -18.34 -4.27
C VAL A 100 -7.65 -19.41 -4.89
N ALA A 101 -8.15 -20.10 -5.92
CA ALA A 101 -7.40 -21.12 -6.64
C ALA A 101 -6.13 -20.55 -7.31
N TYR A 102 -6.25 -19.37 -7.96
CA TYR A 102 -5.09 -18.66 -8.49
C TYR A 102 -4.06 -18.36 -7.40
N GLY A 103 -4.49 -17.77 -6.29
CA GLY A 103 -3.59 -17.38 -5.17
C GLY A 103 -2.82 -18.55 -4.55
N LEU A 104 -3.37 -19.77 -4.61
CA LEU A 104 -2.76 -21.02 -4.14
C LEU A 104 -2.00 -21.77 -5.25
N GLY A 105 -2.12 -21.33 -6.50
CA GLY A 105 -1.51 -21.95 -7.68
C GLY A 105 0.01 -22.01 -7.58
N ARG A 106 0.60 -23.14 -8.06
CA ARG A 106 2.06 -23.33 -8.03
C ARG A 106 2.82 -22.27 -8.83
N GLY A 107 2.24 -21.77 -9.93
CA GLY A 107 2.86 -20.78 -10.81
C GLY A 107 3.05 -19.41 -10.18
N VAL A 108 2.29 -19.09 -9.12
CA VAL A 108 2.38 -17.80 -8.41
C VAL A 108 2.97 -17.91 -7.00
N ARG A 109 3.39 -19.12 -6.60
CA ARG A 109 4.06 -19.32 -5.29
C ARG A 109 5.36 -18.53 -5.24
N GLY A 110 5.57 -17.81 -4.14
CA GLY A 110 6.72 -16.94 -3.96
C GLY A 110 6.60 -15.58 -4.66
N ALA A 111 5.58 -15.36 -5.51
CA ALA A 111 5.39 -14.08 -6.17
C ALA A 111 4.96 -13.00 -5.17
N LEU A 112 5.71 -11.91 -5.15
CA LEU A 112 5.45 -10.72 -4.34
C LEU A 112 5.07 -9.53 -5.23
N PRO A 113 4.41 -8.50 -4.66
CA PRO A 113 4.25 -7.23 -5.34
C PRO A 113 5.62 -6.65 -5.74
N PRO A 114 5.77 -6.11 -6.96
CA PRO A 114 7.04 -5.53 -7.39
C PRO A 114 7.39 -4.25 -6.63
N VAL A 115 6.38 -3.58 -6.07
CA VAL A 115 6.51 -2.41 -5.22
C VAL A 115 5.67 -2.61 -3.97
N ILE A 116 6.24 -2.43 -2.80
CA ILE A 116 5.57 -2.47 -1.50
C ILE A 116 5.52 -1.05 -0.96
N ARG A 117 4.33 -0.60 -0.53
CA ARG A 117 4.13 0.73 0.04
C ARG A 117 3.34 0.65 1.35
N PRO A 118 3.98 0.79 2.50
CA PRO A 118 3.26 1.06 3.73
C PRO A 118 2.81 2.53 3.79
N ASP A 119 1.64 2.77 4.39
CA ASP A 119 1.20 4.10 4.78
C ASP A 119 1.59 4.34 6.24
N LEU A 120 2.49 5.28 6.48
CA LEU A 120 3.09 5.56 7.77
C LEU A 120 2.61 6.90 8.34
N LEU A 121 2.05 6.89 9.53
CA LEU A 121 1.83 8.12 10.29
C LEU A 121 3.08 8.41 11.12
N LEU A 122 3.55 9.65 11.06
CA LEU A 122 4.59 10.13 11.94
C LEU A 122 3.95 10.53 13.28
N THR A 123 4.31 9.84 14.38
CA THR A 123 3.76 10.02 15.72
C THR A 123 4.85 10.46 16.70
N ASP A 124 4.46 10.82 17.91
CA ASP A 124 5.43 11.14 18.97
C ASP A 124 6.23 9.90 19.44
N GLU A 125 5.73 8.68 19.13
CA GLU A 125 6.35 7.40 19.49
C GLU A 125 7.14 6.76 18.32
N GLY A 126 7.30 7.45 17.18
CA GLY A 126 7.86 6.93 15.92
C GLY A 126 6.81 6.69 14.84
N PHE A 127 7.02 5.73 13.96
CA PHE A 127 6.09 5.47 12.87
C PHE A 127 4.98 4.49 13.25
N ALA A 128 3.76 4.77 12.79
CA ALA A 128 2.63 3.84 12.87
C ALA A 128 2.15 3.47 11.46
N MET A 129 2.24 2.20 11.09
CA MET A 129 1.78 1.67 9.80
C MET A 129 0.28 1.45 9.84
N THR A 130 -0.45 2.17 9.02
CA THR A 130 -1.92 2.09 8.96
C THR A 130 -2.44 1.22 7.84
N GLU A 131 -1.63 0.97 6.82
CA GLU A 131 -1.91 0.15 5.65
C GLU A 131 -0.61 -0.39 5.05
N LEU A 132 -0.69 -1.52 4.39
CA LEU A 132 0.39 -2.09 3.59
C LEU A 132 -0.18 -2.40 2.21
N ASP A 133 0.22 -1.63 1.21
CA ASP A 133 -0.33 -1.65 -0.13
C ASP A 133 0.57 -2.42 -1.09
N SER A 134 -0.02 -3.29 -1.88
CA SER A 134 0.63 -4.12 -2.90
C SER A 134 0.36 -3.65 -4.34
N VAL A 135 -0.59 -2.71 -4.54
CA VAL A 135 -0.90 -2.06 -5.82
C VAL A 135 -0.83 -0.54 -5.64
N PRO A 136 0.32 0.00 -5.21
CA PRO A 136 0.36 1.37 -4.75
C PRO A 136 0.17 2.40 -5.85
N GLY A 137 -0.78 3.31 -5.65
CA GLY A 137 -0.83 4.57 -6.37
C GLY A 137 0.29 5.51 -5.94
N GLY A 138 0.53 6.56 -6.73
CA GLY A 138 1.52 7.59 -6.44
C GLY A 138 2.95 7.27 -6.90
N ILE A 139 3.19 6.16 -7.61
CA ILE A 139 4.54 5.83 -8.13
C ILE A 139 4.98 6.89 -9.14
N GLY A 140 4.15 7.18 -10.15
CA GLY A 140 4.46 8.18 -11.16
C GLY A 140 4.52 9.58 -10.58
N LEU A 141 3.61 9.92 -9.69
CA LEU A 141 3.60 11.21 -8.98
C LEU A 141 4.89 11.40 -8.16
N THR A 142 5.28 10.40 -7.37
CA THR A 142 6.49 10.49 -6.54
C THR A 142 7.76 10.58 -7.38
N ALA A 143 7.84 9.81 -8.47
CA ALA A 143 8.95 9.87 -9.40
C ALA A 143 9.07 11.26 -10.06
N PHE A 144 7.94 11.84 -10.47
CA PHE A 144 7.90 13.20 -11.02
C PHE A 144 8.35 14.24 -9.98
N LEU A 145 7.81 14.18 -8.76
CA LEU A 145 8.18 15.11 -7.70
C LEU A 145 9.66 14.99 -7.32
N ASN A 146 10.19 13.77 -7.24
CA ASN A 146 11.62 13.55 -7.02
C ASN A 146 12.47 14.22 -8.12
N ALA A 147 12.11 14.05 -9.39
CA ALA A 147 12.83 14.69 -10.50
C ALA A 147 12.75 16.22 -10.44
N LEU A 148 11.60 16.78 -10.07
CA LEU A 148 11.39 18.22 -9.94
C LEU A 148 12.20 18.81 -8.77
N TYR A 149 12.11 18.21 -7.59
CA TYR A 149 12.77 18.70 -6.37
C TYR A 149 14.27 18.38 -6.35
N LYS A 150 14.75 17.45 -7.18
CA LYS A 150 16.19 17.13 -7.31
C LYS A 150 17.03 18.35 -7.68
N GLN A 151 16.46 19.31 -8.41
CA GLN A 151 17.14 20.53 -8.80
C GLN A 151 17.50 21.41 -7.58
N ALA A 152 16.68 21.38 -6.53
CA ALA A 152 16.90 22.15 -5.31
C ALA A 152 17.65 21.37 -4.21
N HIS A 153 17.45 20.04 -4.13
CA HIS A 153 17.91 19.24 -3.00
C HIS A 153 18.96 18.17 -3.35
N GLY A 154 19.25 17.94 -4.63
CA GLY A 154 20.29 17.03 -5.08
C GLY A 154 20.19 15.61 -4.50
N SER A 155 21.28 15.12 -3.94
CA SER A 155 21.40 13.78 -3.34
C SER A 155 20.69 13.61 -2.00
N GLN A 156 20.19 14.68 -1.39
CA GLN A 156 19.43 14.60 -0.13
C GLN A 156 18.04 13.97 -0.31
N LEU A 157 17.52 13.89 -1.54
CA LEU A 157 16.24 13.25 -1.80
C LEU A 157 16.24 11.76 -1.46
N ALA A 158 15.24 11.33 -0.71
CA ALA A 158 15.07 9.94 -0.32
C ALA A 158 14.99 9.02 -1.55
N GLY A 159 15.85 8.01 -1.60
CA GLY A 159 15.87 7.02 -2.68
C GLY A 159 16.61 7.45 -3.95
N CYS A 160 17.26 8.63 -3.96
CA CYS A 160 18.09 9.07 -5.08
C CYS A 160 19.55 8.57 -5.00
N ASP A 161 19.96 8.01 -3.87
CA ASP A 161 21.34 7.61 -3.56
C ASP A 161 21.69 6.16 -3.93
N GLY A 162 20.94 5.54 -4.85
CA GLY A 162 21.32 4.21 -5.32
C GLY A 162 22.70 4.27 -5.97
N ASP A 163 23.60 3.36 -5.59
CA ASP A 163 25.00 3.19 -6.10
C ASP A 163 25.12 3.18 -7.63
N LYS A 164 24.00 3.15 -8.35
CA LYS A 164 23.91 3.05 -9.80
C LYS A 164 23.36 4.32 -10.48
N GLY A 165 23.04 5.37 -9.74
CA GLY A 165 22.40 6.57 -10.30
C GLY A 165 20.99 6.31 -10.88
N GLU A 166 20.39 5.17 -10.55
CA GLU A 166 19.07 4.74 -11.03
C GLU A 166 17.97 5.56 -10.33
N ASP A 167 17.14 6.21 -11.11
CA ASP A 167 15.97 6.92 -10.57
C ASP A 167 14.76 5.98 -10.36
N MET A 168 13.67 6.51 -9.80
CA MET A 168 12.47 5.74 -9.51
C MET A 168 11.78 5.18 -10.77
N VAL A 169 11.93 5.87 -11.93
CA VAL A 169 11.37 5.43 -13.22
C VAL A 169 12.11 4.19 -13.72
N ASP A 170 13.46 4.22 -13.70
CA ASP A 170 14.28 3.07 -14.10
C ASP A 170 14.11 1.89 -13.14
N ALA A 171 14.01 2.16 -11.82
CA ALA A 171 13.74 1.12 -10.83
C ALA A 171 12.38 0.44 -11.06
N PHE A 172 11.34 1.20 -11.42
CA PHE A 172 10.03 0.63 -11.77
C PHE A 172 10.14 -0.28 -12.99
N TYR A 173 10.81 0.16 -14.05
CA TYR A 173 11.03 -0.70 -15.22
C TYR A 173 11.82 -1.96 -14.85
N ARG A 174 12.89 -1.84 -14.08
CA ARG A 174 13.76 -2.96 -13.68
C ARG A 174 12.98 -4.08 -13.00
N VAL A 175 12.13 -3.75 -12.01
CA VAL A 175 11.37 -4.78 -11.28
C VAL A 175 10.29 -5.44 -12.14
N LEU A 176 9.75 -4.74 -13.14
CA LEU A 176 8.81 -5.32 -14.09
C LEU A 176 9.52 -6.18 -15.16
N ALA A 177 10.60 -5.67 -15.74
CA ALA A 177 11.37 -6.39 -16.76
C ALA A 177 12.01 -7.67 -16.22
N ALA A 178 12.35 -7.71 -14.92
CA ALA A 178 12.84 -8.91 -14.24
C ALA A 178 11.83 -10.08 -14.26
N LYS A 179 10.54 -9.83 -14.55
CA LYS A 179 9.52 -10.89 -14.67
C LYS A 179 9.55 -11.60 -16.03
N ALA A 180 10.25 -11.03 -17.02
CA ALA A 180 10.49 -11.65 -18.34
C ALA A 180 12.01 -11.71 -18.61
N PRO A 181 12.79 -12.48 -17.84
CA PRO A 181 14.27 -12.42 -17.84
C PRO A 181 14.90 -12.86 -19.16
N ASN A 182 14.19 -13.60 -19.99
CA ASN A 182 14.69 -14.10 -21.28
C ASN A 182 14.46 -13.09 -22.42
N ILE A 183 13.81 -11.96 -22.15
CA ILE A 183 13.47 -10.92 -23.17
C ILE A 183 14.27 -9.66 -22.85
N HIS A 184 15.13 -9.24 -23.76
CA HIS A 184 16.05 -8.11 -23.54
C HIS A 184 15.29 -6.78 -23.30
N VAL A 185 14.25 -6.51 -24.08
CA VAL A 185 13.37 -5.34 -23.90
C VAL A 185 11.92 -5.84 -23.95
N PRO A 186 11.41 -6.32 -22.80
CA PRO A 186 10.03 -6.84 -22.74
C PRO A 186 9.01 -5.75 -23.06
N TYR A 187 7.92 -6.15 -23.71
CA TYR A 187 6.76 -5.30 -23.90
C TYR A 187 5.86 -5.36 -22.67
N ILE A 188 5.82 -4.28 -21.95
CA ILE A 188 5.09 -4.15 -20.68
C ILE A 188 3.83 -3.34 -20.91
N VAL A 189 2.69 -3.88 -20.49
CA VAL A 189 1.41 -3.14 -20.47
C VAL A 189 1.00 -2.84 -19.06
N ILE A 190 0.66 -1.59 -18.82
CA ILE A 190 0.02 -1.14 -17.58
C ILE A 190 -1.47 -1.09 -17.84
N LEU A 191 -2.25 -1.90 -17.13
CA LEU A 191 -3.70 -1.95 -17.28
C LEU A 191 -4.37 -1.21 -16.13
N VAL A 192 -5.07 -0.13 -16.44
CA VAL A 192 -5.78 0.71 -15.47
C VAL A 192 -7.28 0.57 -15.69
N SER A 193 -8.01 0.08 -14.65
CA SER A 193 -9.48 -0.05 -14.68
C SER A 193 -10.17 1.29 -14.45
N ASP A 194 -11.49 1.32 -14.65
CA ASP A 194 -12.32 2.51 -14.40
C ASP A 194 -12.27 2.95 -12.93
N GLU A 195 -12.29 2.00 -11.98
CA GLU A 195 -12.18 2.33 -10.54
C GLU A 195 -10.85 3.00 -10.20
N ALA A 196 -9.78 2.65 -10.93
CA ALA A 196 -8.44 3.22 -10.75
C ALA A 196 -8.14 4.41 -11.68
N GLU A 197 -9.12 4.91 -12.45
CA GLU A 197 -8.94 5.95 -13.49
C GLU A 197 -8.25 7.22 -12.97
N THR A 198 -8.45 7.58 -11.69
CA THR A 198 -7.80 8.75 -11.08
C THR A 198 -6.27 8.64 -11.02
N TYR A 199 -5.70 7.44 -11.19
CA TYR A 199 -4.26 7.17 -11.24
C TYR A 199 -3.74 7.01 -12.67
N ARG A 200 -4.60 6.96 -13.69
CA ARG A 200 -4.17 6.85 -15.09
C ARG A 200 -3.16 7.92 -15.50
N PRO A 201 -3.33 9.22 -15.16
CA PRO A 201 -2.37 10.25 -15.58
C PRO A 201 -0.94 9.99 -15.09
N GLU A 202 -0.75 9.43 -13.88
CA GLU A 202 0.58 9.10 -13.38
C GLU A 202 1.18 7.86 -14.06
N MET A 203 0.36 6.87 -14.41
CA MET A 203 0.79 5.70 -15.16
C MET A 203 1.16 6.06 -16.60
N GLU A 204 0.40 6.94 -17.24
CA GLU A 204 0.73 7.49 -18.56
C GLU A 204 2.04 8.28 -18.54
N TRP A 205 2.24 9.08 -17.50
CA TRP A 205 3.47 9.85 -17.35
C TRP A 205 4.69 8.92 -17.24
N ILE A 206 4.67 7.93 -16.34
CA ILE A 206 5.80 7.00 -16.15
C ILE A 206 6.04 6.15 -17.40
N ALA A 207 4.99 5.70 -18.08
CA ALA A 207 5.10 4.96 -19.33
C ALA A 207 5.73 5.83 -20.45
N LYS A 208 5.37 7.12 -20.53
CA LYS A 208 5.98 8.07 -21.48
C LYS A 208 7.46 8.27 -21.17
N GLU A 209 7.84 8.47 -19.92
CA GLU A 209 9.25 8.61 -19.52
C GLU A 209 10.05 7.35 -19.87
N LEU A 210 9.48 6.17 -19.67
CA LEU A 210 10.12 4.90 -20.06
C LEU A 210 10.26 4.76 -21.59
N ARG A 211 9.26 5.16 -22.37
CA ARG A 211 9.39 5.17 -23.85
C ARG A 211 10.46 6.13 -24.31
N ASN A 212 10.59 7.31 -23.70
CA ASN A 212 11.66 8.26 -23.97
C ASN A 212 13.05 7.67 -23.71
N ARG A 213 13.15 6.66 -22.83
CA ARG A 213 14.37 5.89 -22.51
C ARG A 213 14.51 4.61 -23.35
N GLY A 214 13.71 4.47 -24.43
CA GLY A 214 13.77 3.31 -25.33
C GLY A 214 13.12 2.04 -24.79
N ARG A 215 12.26 2.12 -23.79
CA ARG A 215 11.53 0.99 -23.23
C ARG A 215 10.16 0.85 -23.88
N ARG A 216 9.68 -0.38 -24.02
CA ARG A 216 8.38 -0.71 -24.61
C ARG A 216 7.31 -0.79 -23.52
N VAL A 217 6.73 0.36 -23.12
CA VAL A 217 5.74 0.45 -22.05
C VAL A 217 4.56 1.32 -22.48
N HIS A 218 3.34 0.79 -22.35
CA HIS A 218 2.11 1.53 -22.67
C HIS A 218 1.05 1.27 -21.60
N VAL A 219 0.11 2.22 -21.50
CA VAL A 219 -1.04 2.14 -20.60
C VAL A 219 -2.29 1.87 -21.44
N PHE A 220 -3.11 0.93 -21.00
CA PHE A 220 -4.37 0.59 -21.64
C PHE A 220 -5.48 0.42 -20.60
N HIS A 221 -6.71 0.53 -21.07
CA HIS A 221 -7.85 0.00 -20.34
C HIS A 221 -7.90 -1.53 -20.51
N PRO A 222 -8.36 -2.31 -19.53
CA PRO A 222 -8.46 -3.77 -19.64
C PRO A 222 -9.24 -4.25 -20.87
N ASP A 223 -10.24 -3.51 -21.35
CA ASP A 223 -11.05 -3.83 -22.52
C ASP A 223 -10.29 -3.73 -23.85
N ALA A 224 -9.14 -3.05 -23.88
CA ALA A 224 -8.29 -2.96 -25.05
C ALA A 224 -7.42 -4.22 -25.26
N VAL A 225 -7.47 -5.16 -24.30
CA VAL A 225 -6.64 -6.37 -24.32
C VAL A 225 -7.41 -7.53 -24.90
N MET A 226 -6.78 -8.28 -25.78
CA MET A 226 -7.35 -9.45 -26.42
C MET A 226 -6.54 -10.70 -26.11
N PRO A 227 -7.18 -11.85 -25.79
CA PRO A 227 -6.50 -13.14 -25.70
C PRO A 227 -5.85 -13.52 -27.03
N LEU A 228 -4.62 -14.07 -26.96
CA LEU A 228 -3.88 -14.57 -28.12
C LEU A 228 -3.18 -15.90 -27.76
N GLY A 229 -3.85 -17.02 -27.98
CA GLY A 229 -3.35 -18.33 -27.54
C GLY A 229 -3.15 -18.40 -26.02
N ASP A 230 -1.93 -18.65 -25.59
CA ASP A 230 -1.56 -18.67 -24.15
C ASP A 230 -1.09 -17.30 -23.64
N SER A 231 -1.27 -16.23 -24.43
CA SER A 231 -0.86 -14.88 -24.09
C SER A 231 -1.98 -13.88 -24.36
N ILE A 232 -1.68 -12.60 -24.27
CA ILE A 232 -2.55 -11.49 -24.64
C ILE A 232 -1.85 -10.58 -25.62
N CYS A 233 -2.64 -9.83 -26.40
CA CYS A 233 -2.13 -8.77 -27.27
C CYS A 233 -2.92 -7.47 -27.10
N VAL A 234 -2.32 -6.38 -27.51
CA VAL A 234 -2.92 -5.05 -27.63
C VAL A 234 -2.66 -4.50 -29.03
N GLY A 235 -3.57 -3.66 -29.53
CA GLY A 235 -3.38 -2.99 -30.83
C GLY A 235 -2.51 -1.75 -30.67
N ILE A 236 -1.44 -1.64 -31.45
CA ILE A 236 -0.63 -0.41 -31.59
C ILE A 236 -0.56 -0.08 -33.08
N ASP A 237 -0.97 1.13 -33.44
CA ASP A 237 -0.99 1.62 -34.83
C ASP A 237 -1.70 0.67 -35.81
N GLY A 238 -2.67 -0.10 -35.31
CA GLY A 238 -3.43 -1.09 -36.07
C GLY A 238 -2.86 -2.51 -36.08
N ASP A 239 -1.66 -2.72 -35.54
CA ASP A 239 -1.01 -4.03 -35.51
C ASP A 239 -1.12 -4.67 -34.12
N PRO A 240 -1.44 -5.98 -34.00
CA PRO A 240 -1.48 -6.67 -32.71
C PRO A 240 -0.05 -6.91 -32.19
N GLN A 241 0.21 -6.45 -30.97
CA GLN A 241 1.48 -6.64 -30.28
C GLN A 241 1.29 -7.58 -29.09
N ALA A 242 2.05 -8.68 -29.06
CA ALA A 242 2.04 -9.61 -27.94
C ALA A 242 2.66 -8.95 -26.70
N VAL A 243 2.07 -9.22 -25.53
CA VAL A 243 2.47 -8.66 -24.23
C VAL A 243 3.36 -9.65 -23.50
N ASP A 244 4.47 -9.16 -22.98
CA ASP A 244 5.43 -9.98 -22.20
C ASP A 244 5.20 -9.88 -20.69
N VAL A 245 4.72 -8.73 -20.21
CA VAL A 245 4.44 -8.48 -18.79
C VAL A 245 3.21 -7.58 -18.67
N VAL A 246 2.31 -7.93 -17.78
CA VAL A 246 1.18 -7.09 -17.36
C VAL A 246 1.49 -6.48 -16.01
N TYR A 247 1.48 -5.14 -15.92
CA TYR A 247 1.35 -4.45 -14.65
C TYR A 247 -0.12 -4.14 -14.44
N ARG A 248 -0.78 -4.89 -13.50
CA ARG A 248 -2.18 -4.62 -13.20
C ARG A 248 -2.30 -3.43 -12.25
N PHE A 249 -3.16 -2.51 -12.61
CA PHE A 249 -3.51 -1.38 -11.79
C PHE A 249 -5.03 -1.33 -11.61
N TRP A 250 -5.54 -2.32 -10.87
CA TRP A 250 -6.92 -2.44 -10.39
C TRP A 250 -6.94 -3.20 -9.07
N GLU A 251 -7.95 -2.93 -8.27
CA GLU A 251 -8.20 -3.63 -7.01
C GLU A 251 -8.86 -5.00 -7.26
N LEU A 252 -8.55 -5.99 -6.44
CA LEU A 252 -9.10 -7.34 -6.65
C LEU A 252 -10.61 -7.43 -6.38
N PHE A 253 -11.18 -6.54 -5.60
CA PHE A 253 -12.64 -6.49 -5.44
C PHE A 253 -13.36 -6.09 -6.75
N ASP A 254 -12.68 -5.40 -7.66
CA ASP A 254 -13.21 -4.91 -8.93
C ASP A 254 -13.09 -5.94 -10.07
N LEU A 255 -12.63 -7.15 -9.80
CA LEU A 255 -12.39 -8.19 -10.81
C LEU A 255 -13.59 -8.47 -11.72
N SER A 256 -14.82 -8.36 -11.22
CA SER A 256 -16.05 -8.55 -12.02
C SER A 256 -16.22 -7.51 -13.14
N ASN A 257 -15.60 -6.36 -12.99
CA ASN A 257 -15.62 -5.25 -13.96
C ASN A 257 -14.38 -5.21 -14.87
N VAL A 258 -13.42 -6.13 -14.67
CA VAL A 258 -12.20 -6.23 -15.48
C VAL A 258 -12.34 -7.37 -16.47
N SER A 259 -12.66 -7.06 -17.71
CA SER A 259 -13.02 -8.02 -18.78
C SER A 259 -12.00 -9.15 -18.99
N ILE A 260 -10.69 -8.87 -18.86
CA ILE A 260 -9.62 -9.85 -19.05
C ILE A 260 -9.30 -10.67 -17.78
N ALA A 261 -9.89 -10.34 -16.61
CA ALA A 261 -9.50 -10.92 -15.34
C ALA A 261 -9.67 -12.44 -15.28
N GLU A 262 -10.83 -12.96 -15.69
CA GLU A 262 -11.09 -14.41 -15.70
C GLU A 262 -10.12 -15.17 -16.59
N TYR A 263 -9.76 -14.61 -17.74
CA TYR A 263 -8.74 -15.20 -18.61
C TYR A 263 -7.38 -15.28 -17.91
N LEU A 264 -6.95 -14.19 -17.26
CA LEU A 264 -5.68 -14.13 -16.53
C LEU A 264 -5.66 -15.08 -15.32
N LEU A 265 -6.77 -15.20 -14.60
CA LEU A 265 -6.92 -16.17 -13.49
C LEU A 265 -6.85 -17.62 -14.00
N GLY A 266 -7.47 -17.91 -15.14
CA GLY A 266 -7.50 -19.24 -15.74
C GLY A 266 -6.13 -19.74 -16.19
N GLN A 267 -5.21 -18.86 -16.58
CA GLN A 267 -3.85 -19.20 -16.98
C GLN A 267 -3.08 -19.96 -15.88
N CYS A 268 -3.29 -19.63 -14.61
CA CYS A 268 -2.61 -20.30 -13.49
C CYS A 268 -3.36 -21.51 -12.91
N GLY A 269 -4.68 -21.57 -13.11
CA GLY A 269 -5.54 -22.62 -12.53
C GLY A 269 -5.55 -23.93 -13.30
N SER A 270 -5.35 -23.89 -14.61
CA SER A 270 -5.21 -25.09 -15.41
C SER A 270 -3.81 -25.67 -15.20
N GLY A 271 -3.67 -26.78 -14.50
CA GLY A 271 -2.42 -27.56 -14.42
C GLY A 271 -1.90 -28.04 -15.79
N ASN A 272 -2.36 -27.45 -16.84
CA ASN A 272 -2.07 -27.62 -18.25
C ASN A 272 -0.96 -26.71 -18.78
N ALA A 273 -0.15 -26.09 -17.92
CA ALA A 273 1.13 -25.54 -18.38
C ALA A 273 2.00 -26.69 -18.92
N LYS A 274 1.65 -27.23 -20.08
CA LYS A 274 2.53 -28.03 -20.92
C LYS A 274 3.71 -27.13 -21.33
N GLY A 275 4.63 -26.87 -20.41
CA GLY A 275 5.89 -26.20 -20.72
C GLY A 275 5.82 -24.73 -21.21
N GLY A 276 4.66 -24.08 -21.18
CA GLY A 276 4.51 -22.68 -21.56
C GLY A 276 4.85 -21.75 -20.39
N ASN A 277 5.61 -20.70 -20.64
CA ASN A 277 5.82 -19.62 -19.67
C ASN A 277 4.48 -18.93 -19.43
N LEU A 278 4.02 -18.93 -18.18
CA LEU A 278 2.86 -18.13 -17.77
C LEU A 278 3.15 -16.64 -18.03
N LEU A 279 2.17 -15.94 -18.57
CA LEU A 279 2.25 -14.48 -18.70
C LEU A 279 2.38 -13.85 -17.29
N PRO A 280 3.45 -13.14 -17.00
CA PRO A 280 3.61 -12.49 -15.70
C PRO A 280 2.58 -11.38 -15.52
N VAL A 281 1.70 -11.52 -14.50
CA VAL A 281 0.80 -10.48 -14.02
C VAL A 281 1.32 -9.97 -12.70
N VAL A 282 1.67 -8.71 -12.63
CA VAL A 282 2.25 -8.06 -11.45
C VAL A 282 1.54 -6.73 -11.15
N PRO A 283 1.25 -6.46 -9.89
CA PRO A 283 1.29 -7.36 -8.74
C PRO A 283 0.47 -8.64 -8.97
N PRO A 284 0.85 -9.78 -8.38
CA PRO A 284 0.09 -11.01 -8.57
C PRO A 284 -1.32 -10.87 -7.98
N MET A 285 -2.32 -11.53 -8.59
CA MET A 285 -3.71 -11.48 -8.09
C MET A 285 -3.89 -12.38 -6.86
N ARG A 286 -3.16 -12.09 -5.79
CA ARG A 286 -3.15 -12.85 -4.55
C ARG A 286 -3.82 -12.05 -3.46
N ALA A 287 -5.11 -12.30 -3.25
CA ALA A 287 -5.98 -11.47 -2.40
C ALA A 287 -5.44 -11.28 -0.96
N PHE A 288 -4.76 -12.27 -0.38
CA PHE A 288 -4.19 -12.15 0.96
C PHE A 288 -3.10 -11.06 1.09
N GLN A 289 -2.48 -10.65 -0.02
CA GLN A 289 -1.49 -9.57 -0.05
C GLN A 289 -2.14 -8.17 -0.02
N GLU A 290 -3.44 -8.06 -0.27
CA GLU A 290 -4.21 -6.82 -0.28
C GLU A 290 -5.15 -6.68 0.94
N GLU A 291 -4.97 -7.55 1.94
CA GLU A 291 -5.83 -7.62 3.12
C GLU A 291 -5.26 -6.87 4.32
N LYS A 292 -6.03 -5.91 4.84
CA LYS A 292 -5.72 -5.27 6.14
C LYS A 292 -5.76 -6.26 7.30
N LEU A 293 -6.44 -7.39 7.10
CA LEU A 293 -6.52 -8.51 8.02
C LEU A 293 -5.14 -9.06 8.41
N SER A 294 -4.16 -8.96 7.52
CA SER A 294 -2.78 -9.36 7.77
C SER A 294 -2.17 -8.72 9.02
N MET A 295 -2.51 -7.44 9.29
CA MET A 295 -2.07 -6.73 10.51
C MET A 295 -2.70 -7.31 11.78
N ALA A 296 -3.96 -7.74 11.72
CA ALA A 296 -4.64 -8.39 12.83
C ALA A 296 -4.09 -9.81 13.08
N LEU A 297 -3.79 -10.55 12.01
CA LEU A 297 -3.13 -11.86 12.12
C LEU A 297 -1.73 -11.75 12.73
N PHE A 298 -1.00 -10.65 12.46
CA PHE A 298 0.30 -10.38 13.07
C PHE A 298 0.20 -10.22 14.60
N HIS A 299 -0.86 -9.60 15.08
CA HIS A 299 -1.11 -9.42 16.52
C HIS A 299 -1.85 -10.58 17.17
N HIS A 300 -2.32 -11.56 16.38
CA HIS A 300 -3.08 -12.67 16.92
C HIS A 300 -2.20 -13.58 17.79
N ARG A 301 -2.55 -13.71 19.09
CA ARG A 301 -1.73 -14.39 20.10
C ARG A 301 -1.35 -15.84 19.72
N ILE A 302 -2.26 -16.59 19.12
CA ILE A 302 -1.98 -17.98 18.69
C ILE A 302 -0.87 -18.01 17.63
N LEU A 303 -0.74 -16.98 16.82
CA LEU A 303 0.25 -16.90 15.73
C LEU A 303 1.57 -16.25 16.15
N GLU A 304 1.72 -15.82 17.40
CA GLU A 304 2.93 -15.11 17.86
C GLU A 304 4.20 -15.93 17.63
N ASP A 305 4.18 -17.24 17.99
CA ASP A 305 5.35 -18.08 17.81
C ASP A 305 5.65 -18.37 16.33
N PHE A 306 4.60 -18.42 15.48
CA PHE A 306 4.79 -18.50 14.04
C PHE A 306 5.57 -17.27 13.52
N TRP A 307 5.16 -16.07 13.90
CA TRP A 307 5.85 -14.85 13.48
C TRP A 307 7.29 -14.79 14.01
N ARG A 308 7.51 -15.21 15.27
CA ARG A 308 8.87 -15.29 15.85
C ARG A 308 9.77 -16.29 15.18
N GLU A 309 9.22 -17.40 14.68
CA GLU A 309 9.97 -18.45 13.99
C GLU A 309 10.32 -18.07 12.54
N HIS A 310 9.41 -17.35 11.85
CA HIS A 310 9.51 -17.10 10.41
C HIS A 310 9.93 -15.67 10.04
N LEU A 311 10.06 -14.79 11.01
CA LEU A 311 10.66 -13.46 10.83
C LEU A 311 12.03 -13.38 11.50
N SER A 312 12.93 -12.57 10.94
CA SER A 312 14.14 -12.22 11.66
C SER A 312 13.80 -11.47 12.96
N ARG A 313 14.64 -11.56 13.98
CA ARG A 313 14.44 -10.80 15.24
C ARG A 313 14.27 -9.30 15.00
N LYS A 314 15.05 -8.78 14.01
CA LYS A 314 15.02 -7.36 13.63
C LYS A 314 13.69 -7.01 12.97
N SER A 315 13.25 -7.78 11.97
CA SER A 315 11.98 -7.55 11.26
C SER A 315 10.79 -7.68 12.20
N TYR A 316 10.76 -8.71 13.07
CA TYR A 316 9.72 -8.88 14.07
C TYR A 316 9.63 -7.68 15.02
N ALA A 317 10.77 -7.18 15.54
CA ALA A 317 10.79 -6.04 16.45
C ALA A 317 10.33 -4.74 15.77
N ILE A 318 10.74 -4.52 14.50
CA ILE A 318 10.30 -3.36 13.72
C ILE A 318 8.78 -3.42 13.52
N LEU A 319 8.25 -4.53 13.01
CA LEU A 319 6.81 -4.70 12.74
C LEU A 319 5.99 -4.57 14.03
N LYS A 320 6.46 -5.17 15.15
CA LYS A 320 5.75 -5.11 16.43
C LYS A 320 5.63 -3.69 16.97
N ARG A 321 6.61 -2.83 16.71
CA ARG A 321 6.58 -1.41 17.09
C ARG A 321 5.74 -0.59 16.11
N THR A 322 5.80 -0.92 14.81
CA THR A 322 5.23 -0.08 13.76
C THR A 322 3.77 -0.40 13.45
N ILE A 323 3.36 -1.66 13.49
CA ILE A 323 1.96 -2.06 13.27
C ILE A 323 1.18 -1.80 14.57
N PRO A 324 0.18 -0.90 14.59
CA PRO A 324 -0.67 -0.70 15.76
C PRO A 324 -1.42 -1.98 16.12
N LEU A 325 -1.71 -2.18 17.41
CA LEU A 325 -2.50 -3.34 17.85
C LEU A 325 -3.82 -3.39 17.10
N THR A 326 -4.08 -4.54 16.48
CA THR A 326 -5.18 -4.75 15.55
C THR A 326 -5.85 -6.08 15.83
N TRP A 327 -7.18 -6.12 15.77
CA TRP A 327 -8.00 -7.31 15.98
C TRP A 327 -8.85 -7.62 14.74
N VAL A 328 -9.18 -8.89 14.55
CA VAL A 328 -10.22 -9.32 13.61
C VAL A 328 -11.56 -9.24 14.29
N MET A 329 -12.52 -8.55 13.72
CA MET A 329 -13.90 -8.53 14.23
C MET A 329 -14.68 -9.73 13.69
N ASP A 330 -14.47 -10.88 14.29
CA ASP A 330 -15.27 -12.07 14.04
C ASP A 330 -16.25 -12.29 15.22
N PRO A 331 -17.58 -12.39 14.96
CA PRO A 331 -18.59 -12.56 15.99
C PRO A 331 -18.62 -13.98 16.62
N VAL A 332 -17.68 -14.85 16.26
CA VAL A 332 -17.58 -16.19 16.86
C VAL A 332 -17.46 -16.07 18.38
N LYS A 333 -18.28 -16.82 19.10
CA LYS A 333 -18.27 -16.88 20.56
C LYS A 333 -16.98 -17.54 21.06
N LEU A 334 -15.91 -16.79 21.16
CA LEU A 334 -14.71 -17.22 21.85
C LEU A 334 -14.82 -16.87 23.33
N PRO A 335 -14.33 -17.73 24.24
CA PRO A 335 -14.16 -17.30 25.62
C PRO A 335 -13.27 -16.06 25.64
N PRO A 336 -13.71 -14.95 26.25
CA PRO A 336 -13.07 -13.63 26.10
C PRO A 336 -11.61 -13.59 26.50
N ASN A 337 -11.19 -14.50 27.38
CA ASN A 337 -9.86 -14.50 27.99
C ASN A 337 -8.88 -15.48 27.30
N ALA A 338 -9.33 -16.26 26.34
CA ALA A 338 -8.51 -17.37 25.81
C ALA A 338 -7.55 -16.93 24.71
N VAL A 339 -7.90 -15.92 23.91
CA VAL A 339 -7.22 -15.69 22.61
C VAL A 339 -6.96 -14.22 22.30
N LEU A 340 -7.59 -13.29 23.00
CA LEU A 340 -7.53 -11.86 22.64
C LEU A 340 -6.99 -11.05 23.78
N ASP A 341 -5.97 -10.22 23.51
CA ASP A 341 -5.75 -9.00 24.27
C ASP A 341 -6.91 -8.05 23.91
N ALA A 342 -8.12 -8.37 24.41
CA ALA A 342 -9.36 -7.72 24.02
C ALA A 342 -9.33 -6.21 24.35
N PRO A 343 -10.00 -5.36 23.58
CA PRO A 343 -10.26 -3.99 23.98
C PRO A 343 -10.98 -3.94 25.33
N PHE A 344 -10.76 -2.85 26.07
CA PHE A 344 -11.40 -2.64 27.37
C PHE A 344 -12.56 -1.65 27.21
N VAL A 345 -13.67 -1.93 27.89
CA VAL A 345 -14.84 -1.05 28.01
C VAL A 345 -15.23 -1.01 29.49
N ASN A 346 -15.35 0.19 30.06
CA ASN A 346 -15.62 0.39 31.47
C ASN A 346 -14.64 -0.37 32.41
N GLY A 347 -13.36 -0.39 32.02
CA GLY A 347 -12.28 -1.04 32.77
C GLY A 347 -12.29 -2.58 32.72
N LYS A 348 -13.12 -3.21 31.88
CA LYS A 348 -13.19 -4.66 31.70
C LYS A 348 -12.90 -5.05 30.25
N PRO A 349 -12.21 -6.18 30.01
CA PRO A 349 -12.05 -6.70 28.67
C PRO A 349 -13.42 -7.10 28.10
N ILE A 350 -13.65 -6.81 26.84
CA ILE A 350 -14.90 -7.20 26.18
C ILE A 350 -14.95 -8.72 25.93
N ALA A 351 -16.16 -9.25 25.97
CA ALA A 351 -16.47 -10.65 25.63
C ALA A 351 -17.09 -10.82 24.26
N ARG A 352 -17.68 -9.76 23.74
CA ARG A 352 -18.34 -9.68 22.45
C ARG A 352 -18.14 -8.30 21.88
N TRP A 353 -18.08 -8.20 20.56
CA TRP A 353 -17.80 -6.95 19.85
C TRP A 353 -18.85 -5.88 20.11
N GLU A 354 -20.11 -6.28 20.28
CA GLU A 354 -21.23 -5.36 20.54
C GLU A 354 -21.04 -4.56 21.84
N GLN A 355 -20.24 -5.04 22.78
CA GLN A 355 -19.91 -4.29 24.00
C GLN A 355 -19.12 -3.00 23.75
N LEU A 356 -18.50 -2.87 22.56
CA LEU A 356 -17.83 -1.63 22.13
C LEU A 356 -18.82 -0.46 21.95
N ILE A 357 -20.12 -0.73 21.81
CA ILE A 357 -21.18 0.28 21.73
C ILE A 357 -21.23 1.11 23.03
N ASP A 358 -20.96 0.46 24.18
CA ASP A 358 -20.96 1.10 25.49
C ASP A 358 -19.67 1.82 25.82
N ALA A 359 -18.67 1.76 24.93
CA ALA A 359 -17.37 2.40 25.15
C ALA A 359 -17.50 3.92 25.21
N GLY A 360 -16.89 4.53 26.22
CA GLY A 360 -16.77 5.97 26.35
C GLY A 360 -15.87 6.56 25.25
N LYS A 361 -15.98 7.88 24.99
CA LYS A 361 -15.21 8.56 23.93
C LYS A 361 -13.69 8.34 24.03
N ARG A 362 -13.15 8.21 25.21
CA ARG A 362 -11.71 7.92 25.42
C ARG A 362 -11.34 6.47 25.10
N GLU A 363 -12.26 5.54 25.37
CA GLU A 363 -12.06 4.11 25.07
C GLU A 363 -12.24 3.82 23.59
N ARG A 364 -13.00 4.67 22.86
CA ARG A 364 -13.17 4.63 21.40
C ARG A 364 -11.98 5.22 20.64
N ASN A 365 -10.77 5.27 21.21
CA ASN A 365 -9.54 5.64 20.50
C ASN A 365 -9.10 4.50 19.56
N LEU A 366 -10.02 4.09 18.70
CA LEU A 366 -9.97 2.93 17.83
C LEU A 366 -10.41 3.33 16.43
N ILE A 367 -9.89 2.63 15.44
CA ILE A 367 -10.32 2.75 14.04
C ILE A 367 -10.92 1.43 13.60
N LEU A 368 -12.11 1.49 13.03
CA LEU A 368 -12.76 0.39 12.35
C LEU A 368 -12.54 0.52 10.85
N LYS A 369 -12.15 -0.58 10.19
CA LYS A 369 -11.93 -0.66 8.74
C LYS A 369 -12.44 -2.00 8.21
N ILE A 370 -13.03 -2.01 7.01
CA ILE A 370 -13.22 -3.27 6.28
C ILE A 370 -11.86 -3.78 5.78
N SER A 371 -11.64 -5.11 5.76
CA SER A 371 -10.30 -5.63 5.51
C SER A 371 -9.84 -5.43 4.07
N GLY A 372 -10.37 -6.19 3.14
CA GLY A 372 -10.05 -6.14 1.72
C GLY A 372 -11.25 -6.65 0.91
N PHE A 373 -11.10 -6.93 -0.35
CA PHE A 373 -12.08 -7.52 -1.25
C PHE A 373 -13.52 -6.96 -1.10
N HIS A 374 -13.63 -5.63 -1.02
CA HIS A 374 -14.88 -4.89 -0.91
C HIS A 374 -14.67 -3.47 -1.44
N GLU A 375 -15.62 -2.94 -2.19
CA GLU A 375 -15.55 -1.60 -2.79
C GLU A 375 -15.26 -0.47 -1.78
N SER A 376 -15.72 -0.65 -0.54
CA SER A 376 -15.46 0.30 0.54
C SER A 376 -14.09 0.13 1.23
N ALA A 377 -13.30 -0.89 0.87
CA ALA A 377 -11.98 -1.10 1.47
C ALA A 377 -10.95 -0.07 1.02
N TRP A 378 -11.25 0.67 -0.04
CA TRP A 378 -10.38 1.59 -0.74
C TRP A 378 -10.73 3.06 -0.47
N GLY A 379 -9.75 3.97 -0.57
CA GLY A 379 -9.97 5.40 -0.48
C GLY A 379 -10.49 5.91 0.87
N ALA A 380 -10.26 5.21 1.98
CA ALA A 380 -10.77 5.51 3.31
C ALA A 380 -12.31 5.50 3.45
N ARG A 381 -13.05 4.95 2.49
CA ARG A 381 -14.52 4.94 2.45
C ARG A 381 -15.17 4.21 3.64
N SER A 382 -14.49 3.19 4.20
CA SER A 382 -14.98 2.40 5.35
C SER A 382 -14.34 2.77 6.68
N VAL A 383 -13.52 3.82 6.72
CA VAL A 383 -12.76 4.17 7.92
C VAL A 383 -13.66 4.92 8.90
N VAL A 384 -13.90 4.32 10.07
CA VAL A 384 -14.63 4.96 11.17
C VAL A 384 -13.69 5.16 12.35
N LEU A 385 -13.42 6.42 12.70
CA LEU A 385 -12.64 6.78 13.87
C LEU A 385 -13.57 6.93 15.08
N GLY A 386 -13.52 5.98 16.01
CA GLY A 386 -14.48 5.90 17.11
C GLY A 386 -14.48 7.11 18.03
N SER A 387 -13.31 7.73 18.29
CA SER A 387 -13.22 8.95 19.10
C SER A 387 -13.80 10.20 18.44
N ASP A 388 -14.04 10.15 17.12
CA ASP A 388 -14.54 11.28 16.31
C ASP A 388 -16.01 11.12 15.92
N SER A 389 -16.51 9.89 15.96
CA SER A 389 -17.88 9.54 15.64
C SER A 389 -18.83 9.88 16.79
N SER A 390 -20.07 10.19 16.46
CA SER A 390 -21.16 10.21 17.43
C SER A 390 -21.34 8.80 18.04
N ARG A 391 -22.21 8.69 19.06
CA ARG A 391 -22.50 7.37 19.64
C ARG A 391 -23.25 6.50 18.65
N GLU A 392 -24.18 7.09 17.95
CA GLU A 392 -25.06 6.44 16.96
C GLU A 392 -24.25 5.94 15.75
N GLU A 393 -23.36 6.78 15.22
CA GLU A 393 -22.47 6.39 14.11
C GLU A 393 -21.51 5.24 14.50
N TRP A 394 -20.99 5.28 15.73
CA TRP A 394 -20.13 4.22 16.23
C TRP A 394 -20.90 2.91 16.42
N GLU A 395 -22.10 2.98 17.02
CA GLU A 395 -23.00 1.84 17.18
C GLU A 395 -23.34 1.20 15.82
N GLU A 396 -23.75 2.01 14.85
CA GLU A 396 -24.03 1.55 13.49
C GLU A 396 -22.82 0.86 12.85
N ALA A 397 -21.61 1.45 13.01
CA ALA A 397 -20.38 0.89 12.48
C ALA A 397 -20.04 -0.48 13.11
N ILE A 398 -20.24 -0.64 14.42
CA ILE A 398 -20.03 -1.92 15.12
C ILE A 398 -21.04 -2.96 14.64
N TRP A 399 -22.33 -2.63 14.57
CA TRP A 399 -23.34 -3.55 14.07
C TRP A 399 -23.11 -3.95 12.63
N ARG A 400 -22.70 -3.03 11.77
CA ARG A 400 -22.33 -3.30 10.39
C ARG A 400 -21.17 -4.30 10.32
N ALA A 401 -20.10 -4.07 11.07
CA ALA A 401 -18.94 -4.96 11.10
C ALA A 401 -19.29 -6.39 11.54
N VAL A 402 -20.12 -6.51 12.58
CA VAL A 402 -20.56 -7.81 13.09
C VAL A 402 -21.49 -8.52 12.09
N SER A 403 -22.45 -7.81 11.50
CA SER A 403 -23.42 -8.38 10.55
C SER A 403 -22.78 -8.82 9.23
N MET A 404 -21.77 -8.08 8.74
CA MET A 404 -21.06 -8.40 7.50
C MET A 404 -19.98 -9.47 7.68
N ALA A 405 -19.68 -9.92 8.88
CA ALA A 405 -18.54 -10.80 9.15
C ALA A 405 -18.57 -12.14 8.40
N SER A 406 -19.74 -12.60 7.95
CA SER A 406 -19.87 -13.81 7.14
C SER A 406 -19.34 -13.65 5.71
N THR A 407 -19.33 -12.42 5.17
CA THR A 407 -18.92 -12.11 3.79
C THR A 407 -17.67 -11.24 3.74
N SER A 408 -17.55 -10.27 4.65
CA SER A 408 -16.45 -9.30 4.65
C SER A 408 -16.04 -8.97 6.08
N LEU A 409 -14.85 -9.40 6.47
CA LEU A 409 -14.31 -9.13 7.79
C LEU A 409 -13.88 -7.67 7.94
N HIS A 410 -14.11 -7.14 9.13
CA HIS A 410 -13.55 -5.87 9.55
C HIS A 410 -12.38 -6.09 10.51
N ILE A 411 -11.48 -5.13 10.54
CA ILE A 411 -10.45 -5.02 11.58
C ILE A 411 -10.76 -3.83 12.47
N LEU A 412 -10.47 -4.00 13.75
CA LEU A 412 -10.43 -2.95 14.73
C LEU A 412 -8.97 -2.67 15.08
N GLN A 413 -8.53 -1.44 14.95
CA GLN A 413 -7.13 -1.06 15.15
C GLN A 413 -7.03 0.09 16.14
N VAL A 414 -6.02 0.06 17.01
CA VAL A 414 -5.73 1.19 17.93
C VAL A 414 -5.33 2.40 17.09
N TYR A 415 -6.02 3.52 17.31
CA TYR A 415 -5.69 4.78 16.66
C TYR A 415 -4.37 5.34 17.21
N LYS A 416 -3.43 5.59 16.31
CA LYS A 416 -2.19 6.30 16.60
C LYS A 416 -2.31 7.74 16.09
N LYS A 417 -2.26 8.69 17.00
CA LYS A 417 -2.39 10.11 16.70
C LYS A 417 -1.14 10.62 15.99
N PRO A 418 -1.26 11.17 14.74
CA PRO A 418 -0.12 11.79 14.08
C PRO A 418 0.34 13.03 14.86
N LYS A 419 1.66 13.20 15.01
CA LYS A 419 2.24 14.41 15.60
C LYS A 419 1.98 15.62 14.71
N ARG A 420 1.96 16.82 15.30
CA ARG A 420 1.91 18.06 14.53
C ARG A 420 3.30 18.38 14.03
N VAL A 421 3.36 18.87 12.79
CA VAL A 421 4.57 19.33 12.13
C VAL A 421 4.32 20.72 11.54
N VAL A 422 5.38 21.49 11.37
CA VAL A 422 5.32 22.79 10.69
C VAL A 422 6.11 22.67 9.40
N HIS A 423 5.52 23.11 8.28
CA HIS A 423 6.13 23.01 6.97
C HIS A 423 5.80 24.26 6.13
N PRO A 424 6.75 24.82 5.36
CA PRO A 424 6.49 25.96 4.50
C PRO A 424 5.65 25.55 3.29
N VAL A 425 4.61 26.30 3.00
CA VAL A 425 3.79 26.16 1.78
C VAL A 425 3.56 27.55 1.16
N TYR A 426 3.17 27.59 -0.10
CA TYR A 426 2.79 28.83 -0.76
C TYR A 426 1.32 29.16 -0.49
N SER A 427 1.04 30.44 -0.21
CA SER A 427 -0.31 30.99 -0.26
C SER A 427 -0.81 31.10 -1.70
N GLU A 428 -2.07 31.44 -1.90
CA GLU A 428 -2.64 31.68 -3.25
C GLU A 428 -1.93 32.82 -3.98
N GLU A 429 -1.41 33.82 -3.23
CA GLU A 429 -0.67 34.97 -3.75
C GLU A 429 0.84 34.67 -3.98
N GLY A 430 1.30 33.46 -3.67
CA GLY A 430 2.68 33.05 -3.89
C GLY A 430 3.66 33.43 -2.76
N SER A 431 3.18 33.94 -1.61
CA SER A 431 4.01 34.14 -0.44
C SER A 431 4.21 32.86 0.34
N VAL A 432 5.39 32.66 0.93
CA VAL A 432 5.68 31.48 1.78
C VAL A 432 5.03 31.68 3.15
N VAL A 433 4.21 30.73 3.55
CA VAL A 433 3.55 30.70 4.86
C VAL A 433 3.86 29.39 5.58
N SER A 434 3.87 29.41 6.91
CA SER A 434 4.05 28.23 7.74
C SER A 434 2.72 27.51 7.93
N MET A 435 2.60 26.29 7.44
CA MET A 435 1.45 25.41 7.64
C MET A 435 1.70 24.50 8.85
N GLU A 436 0.88 24.63 9.89
CA GLU A 436 0.80 23.60 10.94
C GLU A 436 -0.05 22.45 10.42
N GLY A 437 0.53 21.26 10.33
CA GLY A 437 -0.11 20.11 9.73
C GLY A 437 0.21 18.78 10.40
N ARG A 438 -0.25 17.71 9.79
CA ARG A 438 0.08 16.32 10.11
C ARG A 438 0.48 15.61 8.84
N VAL A 439 1.42 14.68 8.92
CA VAL A 439 1.99 14.02 7.76
C VAL A 439 1.75 12.52 7.76
N ARG A 440 1.40 12.00 6.58
CA ARG A 440 1.49 10.60 6.22
C ARG A 440 2.65 10.45 5.23
N LEU A 441 3.47 9.44 5.46
CA LEU A 441 4.60 9.09 4.61
C LEU A 441 4.30 7.79 3.88
N CYS A 442 4.53 7.77 2.58
CA CYS A 442 4.38 6.61 1.72
C CYS A 442 5.74 6.27 1.11
N PRO A 443 6.59 5.47 1.77
CA PRO A 443 7.83 4.98 1.17
C PRO A 443 7.54 3.88 0.15
N TYR A 444 8.22 3.93 -1.00
CA TYR A 444 8.10 2.96 -2.07
C TYR A 444 9.34 2.05 -2.07
N TYR A 445 9.12 0.78 -1.74
CA TYR A 445 10.15 -0.25 -1.73
C TYR A 445 10.02 -1.13 -2.96
N PHE A 446 11.03 -1.08 -3.81
CA PHE A 446 11.10 -1.88 -5.03
C PHE A 446 11.74 -3.23 -4.72
N VAL A 447 11.05 -4.31 -5.07
CA VAL A 447 11.44 -5.68 -4.70
C VAL A 447 12.45 -6.24 -5.68
N ASP A 448 13.59 -6.67 -5.17
CA ASP A 448 14.58 -7.47 -5.90
C ASP A 448 14.45 -8.94 -5.45
N ASP A 449 13.73 -9.74 -6.24
CA ASP A 449 13.52 -11.16 -5.94
C ASP A 449 14.80 -11.96 -5.98
N ALA A 450 15.78 -11.57 -6.81
CA ALA A 450 17.05 -12.28 -6.94
C ALA A 450 17.94 -12.11 -5.69
N GLN A 451 17.90 -10.92 -5.09
CA GLN A 451 18.63 -10.62 -3.85
C GLN A 451 17.79 -10.85 -2.59
N GLN A 452 16.50 -11.15 -2.72
CA GLN A 452 15.54 -11.24 -1.60
C GLN A 452 15.58 -10.00 -0.71
N ALA A 453 15.64 -8.84 -1.33
CA ALA A 453 15.81 -7.54 -0.71
C ALA A 453 14.87 -6.50 -1.34
N VAL A 454 14.83 -5.34 -0.74
CA VAL A 454 14.07 -4.20 -1.27
C VAL A 454 14.95 -2.94 -1.28
N ASP A 455 14.71 -2.12 -2.30
CA ASP A 455 15.32 -0.81 -2.45
C ASP A 455 14.29 0.29 -2.19
N LEU A 456 14.57 1.20 -1.27
CA LEU A 456 13.79 2.43 -1.11
C LEU A 456 14.11 3.38 -2.27
N ARG A 457 13.10 3.78 -3.07
CA ARG A 457 13.30 4.61 -4.26
C ARG A 457 12.54 5.93 -4.25
N GLY A 458 11.80 6.19 -3.20
CA GLY A 458 11.10 7.46 -3.00
C GLY A 458 10.21 7.39 -1.76
N ILE A 459 9.92 8.56 -1.22
CA ILE A 459 8.95 8.72 -0.13
C ILE A 459 8.06 9.91 -0.48
N LEU A 460 6.76 9.66 -0.62
CA LEU A 460 5.77 10.71 -0.76
C LEU A 460 5.27 11.13 0.63
N ALA A 461 5.43 12.40 0.96
CA ALA A 461 4.80 13.00 2.12
C ALA A 461 3.47 13.66 1.71
N THR A 462 2.39 13.28 2.37
CA THR A 462 1.10 13.97 2.29
C THR A 462 0.91 14.76 3.58
N LEU A 463 1.00 16.07 3.50
CA LEU A 463 0.81 16.99 4.62
C LEU A 463 -0.59 17.58 4.55
N CYS A 464 -1.38 17.41 5.61
CA CYS A 464 -2.72 17.98 5.74
C CYS A 464 -2.79 18.95 6.91
N PRO A 465 -3.71 19.95 6.88
CA PRO A 465 -3.96 20.83 8.01
C PRO A 465 -4.16 20.07 9.33
N ALA A 466 -3.67 20.63 10.44
CA ALA A 466 -3.61 19.97 11.74
C ALA A 466 -4.98 19.61 12.34
N ASP A 467 -6.07 20.20 11.88
CA ASP A 467 -7.46 19.88 12.25
C ASP A 467 -7.93 18.56 11.62
N LYS A 468 -7.30 18.10 10.53
CA LYS A 468 -7.65 16.85 9.85
C LYS A 468 -7.06 15.66 10.62
N LYS A 469 -7.86 14.63 10.85
CA LYS A 469 -7.47 13.41 11.55
C LYS A 469 -7.13 12.26 10.61
N ILE A 470 -7.81 12.22 9.46
CA ILE A 470 -7.51 11.30 8.37
C ILE A 470 -6.68 12.06 7.33
N ILE A 471 -5.49 11.54 7.02
CA ILE A 471 -4.52 12.19 6.14
C ILE A 471 -4.57 11.54 4.77
N HIS A 472 -5.02 12.27 3.77
CA HIS A 472 -5.04 11.85 2.37
C HIS A 472 -4.89 13.06 1.45
N GLY A 473 -4.73 12.85 0.13
CA GLY A 473 -4.58 13.92 -0.87
C GLY A 473 -5.86 14.71 -1.11
N MET A 474 -6.34 15.40 -0.08
CA MET A 474 -7.53 16.27 -0.13
C MET A 474 -7.16 17.67 -0.61
N LYS A 475 -8.19 18.52 -0.82
CA LYS A 475 -8.02 19.98 -0.93
C LYS A 475 -7.24 20.49 0.28
N ASP A 476 -6.36 21.44 0.08
CA ASP A 476 -5.48 22.02 1.09
C ASP A 476 -4.39 21.06 1.66
N ALA A 477 -4.23 19.87 1.07
CA ALA A 477 -3.06 19.04 1.33
C ALA A 477 -1.88 19.49 0.47
N SER A 478 -0.64 19.26 0.96
CA SER A 478 0.57 19.39 0.15
C SER A 478 1.20 18.00 -0.04
N LEU A 479 1.47 17.65 -1.29
CA LEU A 479 2.12 16.39 -1.66
C LEU A 479 3.53 16.71 -2.15
N ILE A 480 4.52 16.22 -1.45
CA ILE A 480 5.93 16.56 -1.63
C ILE A 480 6.83 15.34 -1.42
N PRO A 481 8.02 15.30 -2.06
CA PRO A 481 8.99 14.25 -1.77
C PRO A 481 9.65 14.49 -0.41
N CYS A 482 10.39 13.49 0.08
CA CYS A 482 11.14 13.61 1.33
C CYS A 482 12.65 13.74 1.08
N ILE A 483 13.33 14.44 2.00
CA ILE A 483 14.79 14.53 2.07
C ILE A 483 15.30 14.05 3.42
N CYS A 484 16.56 13.57 3.44
CA CYS A 484 17.30 13.39 4.68
C CYS A 484 17.86 14.77 5.10
N ARG A 485 17.51 15.23 6.29
CA ARG A 485 18.16 16.38 6.94
C ARG A 485 19.20 15.85 7.92
N ASP A 486 20.39 16.43 7.86
CA ASP A 486 21.49 16.17 8.79
C ASP A 486 21.10 16.59 10.22
#